data_c8dda8980ecea148cf31e6a47114362c
#
_entry.id   c8dda8980ecea148cf31e6a47114362c
#
_cell.length_a   1.000
_cell.length_b   1.000
_cell.length_c   1.000
_cell.angle_alpha   90.00
_cell.angle_beta   90.00
_cell.angle_gamma   90.00
#
_symmetry.space_group_name_H-M   'P 1'
#
loop_
_entity.id
_entity.type
_entity.pdbx_description
1 polymer ?
#
loop_
_entity_poly.entity_id
_entity_poly.type
_entity_poly.pdbx_seq_one_letter_code
_entity_poly.pdbx_strand_id
1 'polypeptide(L)'
;STQRFVFPFLVVGYAPEFTYPNIHQWNLTVEQGLPGSVVFRSTYQGSVGQRLFHAAELNAAVFGPGATLANTDQRRPRPEYTQITYAGTYGRSNYHALVLSVERRFSSGLTFLGGYSWQKSLDILSNTAFEGNGNAYPFGQIDKDYGPSNFDRRHRVTASFNYMLPYKGRGPLGLIAGGWQTNGIMALQSGAPLNITNGVDISRSGIGQDRVDIIGDPSLPSDRPRGERILRWFNTQAYAEPAPGTFGTLGRN
;
A
#
# COMPACT_ATOMS: atom_id res chain seq x y z
N SER A 1 25.23 20.55 36.06
CA SER A 1 24.27 21.28 35.21
C SER A 1 22.93 20.53 35.21
N THR A 2 21.93 21.10 35.87
CA THR A 2 20.55 20.62 35.82
C THR A 2 19.97 20.99 34.45
N GLN A 3 19.85 20.02 33.54
CA GLN A 3 19.08 20.20 32.31
C GLN A 3 17.63 20.42 32.70
N ARG A 4 17.11 21.62 32.44
CA ARG A 4 15.68 21.92 32.53
C ARG A 4 15.02 21.53 31.22
N PHE A 5 14.14 20.55 31.23
CA PHE A 5 13.25 20.29 30.10
C PHE A 5 12.24 21.44 29.96
N VAL A 6 12.12 21.97 28.74
CA VAL A 6 11.10 22.99 28.43
C VAL A 6 9.82 22.27 28.02
N PHE A 7 8.78 22.45 28.79
CA PHE A 7 7.45 21.90 28.48
C PHE A 7 6.67 22.83 27.53
N PRO A 8 5.78 22.27 26.69
CA PRO A 8 5.54 20.83 26.50
C PRO A 8 6.55 20.20 25.51
N PHE A 9 6.83 18.91 25.64
CA PHE A 9 7.73 18.18 24.73
C PHE A 9 7.14 16.84 24.27
N LEU A 10 7.67 16.32 23.15
CA LEU A 10 7.32 15.02 22.60
C LEU A 10 8.04 13.90 23.34
N VAL A 11 7.33 12.81 23.63
CA VAL A 11 7.93 11.57 24.17
C VAL A 11 7.52 10.35 23.34
N VAL A 12 8.39 9.36 23.36
CA VAL A 12 8.10 8.02 22.84
C VAL A 12 7.99 7.07 24.03
N GLY A 13 6.83 6.44 24.17
CA GLY A 13 6.56 5.42 25.17
C GLY A 13 6.41 4.06 24.52
N TYR A 14 6.78 3.01 25.25
CA TYR A 14 6.62 1.62 24.82
C TYR A 14 5.57 0.93 25.68
N ALA A 15 4.79 0.05 25.03
CA ALA A 15 3.83 -0.79 25.74
C ALA A 15 4.55 -1.66 26.78
N PRO A 16 4.04 -1.76 28.03
CA PRO A 16 4.63 -2.63 29.05
C PRO A 16 4.64 -4.10 28.63
N GLU A 17 3.62 -4.51 27.89
CA GLU A 17 3.47 -5.85 27.35
C GLU A 17 3.91 -5.90 25.88
N PHE A 18 5.20 -6.11 25.68
CA PHE A 18 5.75 -6.25 24.34
C PHE A 18 5.82 -7.74 23.98
N THR A 19 4.99 -8.17 23.02
CA THR A 19 4.94 -9.55 22.56
C THR A 19 5.62 -9.71 21.20
N TYR A 20 6.15 -10.91 20.91
CA TYR A 20 6.80 -11.16 19.62
C TYR A 20 5.77 -11.12 18.47
N PRO A 21 6.11 -10.48 17.34
CA PRO A 21 5.32 -10.56 16.13
C PRO A 21 5.19 -11.99 15.62
N ASN A 22 4.03 -12.34 15.14
CA ASN A 22 3.77 -13.62 14.50
C ASN A 22 3.38 -13.40 13.03
N ILE A 23 4.03 -14.14 12.14
CA ILE A 23 3.68 -14.16 10.73
C ILE A 23 3.42 -15.61 10.33
N HIS A 24 2.19 -15.90 9.92
CA HIS A 24 1.79 -17.19 9.36
C HIS A 24 1.75 -17.06 7.86
N GLN A 25 2.44 -17.95 7.17
CA GLN A 25 2.50 -17.97 5.70
C GLN A 25 2.18 -19.37 5.20
N TRP A 26 1.46 -19.45 4.10
CA TRP A 26 1.15 -20.71 3.43
C TRP A 26 1.10 -20.50 1.92
N ASN A 27 1.34 -21.58 1.19
CA ASN A 27 1.17 -21.62 -0.25
C ASN A 27 0.71 -23.01 -0.69
N LEU A 28 0.00 -23.03 -1.83
CA LEU A 28 -0.37 -24.22 -2.55
C LEU A 28 -0.07 -23.99 -4.02
N THR A 29 0.76 -24.85 -4.60
CA THR A 29 1.14 -24.76 -6.01
C THR A 29 0.69 -26.02 -6.73
N VAL A 30 0.04 -25.83 -7.87
CA VAL A 30 -0.28 -26.88 -8.84
C VAL A 30 0.50 -26.59 -10.11
N GLU A 31 1.23 -27.58 -10.58
CA GLU A 31 2.02 -27.49 -11.81
C GLU A 31 1.57 -28.56 -12.80
N GLN A 32 1.41 -28.17 -14.05
CA GLN A 32 1.00 -29.03 -15.13
C GLN A 32 1.90 -28.85 -16.34
N GLY A 33 2.55 -29.94 -16.77
CA GLY A 33 3.23 -30.01 -18.06
C GLY A 33 2.22 -30.05 -19.20
N LEU A 34 2.43 -29.22 -20.20
CA LEU A 34 1.61 -29.14 -21.41
C LEU A 34 2.46 -29.50 -22.65
N PRO A 35 1.83 -29.88 -23.77
CA PRO A 35 2.55 -30.15 -25.03
C PRO A 35 3.40 -28.94 -25.45
N GLY A 36 4.52 -29.22 -26.17
CA GLY A 36 5.40 -28.16 -26.68
C GLY A 36 6.39 -27.58 -25.67
N SER A 37 6.78 -28.37 -24.67
CA SER A 37 7.73 -27.96 -23.60
C SER A 37 7.20 -26.76 -22.77
N VAL A 38 5.90 -26.72 -22.60
CA VAL A 38 5.21 -25.68 -21.82
C VAL A 38 4.88 -26.22 -20.44
N VAL A 39 5.08 -25.39 -19.42
CA VAL A 39 4.67 -25.66 -18.04
C VAL A 39 3.72 -24.56 -17.61
N PHE A 40 2.56 -24.94 -17.13
CA PHE A 40 1.61 -24.04 -16.46
C PHE A 40 1.71 -24.26 -14.96
N ARG A 41 1.73 -23.16 -14.21
CA ARG A 41 1.75 -23.19 -12.74
C ARG A 41 0.70 -22.24 -12.20
N SER A 42 -0.07 -22.72 -11.23
CA SER A 42 -1.03 -21.93 -10.45
C SER A 42 -0.64 -22.02 -8.99
N THR A 43 -0.39 -20.88 -8.37
CA THR A 43 0.02 -20.79 -6.96
C THR A 43 -0.95 -19.89 -6.21
N TYR A 44 -1.61 -20.42 -5.18
CA TYR A 44 -2.25 -19.62 -4.16
C TYR A 44 -1.28 -19.42 -3.01
N GLN A 45 -1.14 -18.18 -2.53
CA GLN A 45 -0.33 -17.86 -1.36
C GLN A 45 -1.06 -16.90 -0.46
N GLY A 46 -0.84 -17.06 0.85
CA GLY A 46 -1.41 -16.19 1.85
C GLY A 46 -0.42 -15.91 2.98
N SER A 47 -0.62 -14.77 3.63
CA SER A 47 0.15 -14.39 4.80
C SER A 47 -0.73 -13.60 5.77
N VAL A 48 -0.65 -13.91 7.05
CA VAL A 48 -1.29 -13.14 8.13
C VAL A 48 -0.22 -12.73 9.13
N GLY A 49 -0.08 -11.43 9.32
CA GLY A 49 0.77 -10.86 10.37
C GLY A 49 -0.08 -10.40 11.55
N GLN A 50 0.32 -10.78 12.75
CA GLN A 50 -0.31 -10.40 14.01
C GLN A 50 0.75 -9.87 14.96
N ARG A 51 0.35 -8.98 15.88
CA ARG A 51 1.25 -8.38 16.85
C ARG A 51 2.44 -7.70 16.18
N LEU A 52 2.23 -7.12 15.01
CA LEU A 52 3.27 -6.37 14.32
C LEU A 52 3.56 -5.08 15.10
N PHE A 53 4.81 -4.65 15.01
CA PHE A 53 5.22 -3.40 15.63
C PHE A 53 4.45 -2.23 15.02
N HIS A 54 3.89 -1.39 15.90
CA HIS A 54 3.07 -0.26 15.51
C HIS A 54 3.23 0.86 16.54
N ALA A 55 3.16 2.11 16.11
CA ALA A 55 3.14 3.26 16.99
C ALA A 55 1.97 4.19 16.63
N ALA A 56 1.29 4.71 17.63
CA ALA A 56 0.17 5.62 17.47
C ALA A 56 0.20 6.73 18.54
N GLU A 57 -0.51 7.82 18.28
CA GLU A 57 -0.65 8.93 19.22
C GLU A 57 -1.54 8.53 20.40
N LEU A 58 -0.98 8.54 21.61
CA LEU A 58 -1.70 8.24 22.85
C LEU A 58 -2.32 9.49 23.49
N ASN A 59 -1.75 10.67 23.22
CA ASN A 59 -2.09 11.93 23.85
C ASN A 59 -2.88 12.87 22.90
N ALA A 60 -3.74 12.30 22.06
CA ALA A 60 -4.56 13.09 21.15
C ALA A 60 -5.48 14.06 21.92
N ALA A 61 -5.55 15.30 21.46
CA ALA A 61 -6.37 16.31 22.09
C ALA A 61 -7.88 15.97 21.97
N VAL A 62 -8.62 16.25 23.05
CA VAL A 62 -10.06 16.01 23.11
C VAL A 62 -10.79 17.20 22.50
N PHE A 63 -11.71 16.94 21.57
CA PHE A 63 -12.56 17.99 21.01
C PHE A 63 -13.64 18.42 22.02
N GLY A 64 -13.93 19.72 22.07
CA GLY A 64 -14.97 20.28 22.92
C GLY A 64 -15.27 21.75 22.58
N PRO A 65 -16.19 22.38 23.28
CA PRO A 65 -16.52 23.80 23.07
C PRO A 65 -15.26 24.68 23.15
N GLY A 66 -15.10 25.58 22.17
CA GLY A 66 -13.93 26.46 22.08
C GLY A 66 -12.64 25.79 21.55
N ALA A 67 -12.70 24.57 21.03
CA ALA A 67 -11.55 23.88 20.46
C ALA A 67 -11.04 24.57 19.19
N THR A 68 -9.75 24.93 19.20
CA THR A 68 -9.03 25.54 18.08
C THR A 68 -7.71 24.81 17.87
N LEU A 69 -7.03 25.08 16.76
CA LEU A 69 -5.67 24.58 16.54
C LEU A 69 -4.69 25.18 17.56
N ALA A 70 -4.88 26.45 17.95
CA ALA A 70 -4.00 27.16 18.87
C ALA A 70 -4.03 26.60 20.30
N ASN A 71 -5.15 26.00 20.73
CA ASN A 71 -5.27 25.43 22.06
C ASN A 71 -5.21 23.90 22.10
N THR A 72 -4.67 23.28 21.06
CA THR A 72 -4.57 21.82 20.96
C THR A 72 -3.86 21.21 22.16
N ASP A 73 -2.69 21.71 22.53
CA ASP A 73 -1.88 21.12 23.61
C ASP A 73 -2.55 21.26 24.98
N GLN A 74 -3.34 22.32 25.18
CA GLN A 74 -4.10 22.53 26.42
C GLN A 74 -5.25 21.53 26.59
N ARG A 75 -5.75 20.95 25.49
CA ARG A 75 -6.85 19.98 25.47
C ARG A 75 -6.39 18.53 25.49
N ARG A 76 -5.08 18.30 25.50
CA ARG A 76 -4.51 16.95 25.61
C ARG A 76 -4.78 16.37 26.99
N PRO A 77 -5.00 15.06 27.11
CA PRO A 77 -5.11 14.40 28.41
C PRO A 77 -3.90 14.65 29.33
N ARG A 78 -2.73 14.82 28.74
CA ARG A 78 -1.48 15.17 29.41
C ARG A 78 -0.87 16.40 28.77
N PRO A 79 -1.24 17.61 29.21
CA PRO A 79 -0.83 18.85 28.56
C PRO A 79 0.66 19.19 28.75
N GLU A 80 1.36 18.52 29.64
CA GLU A 80 2.82 18.59 29.76
C GLU A 80 3.56 17.98 28.56
N TYR A 81 2.86 17.23 27.71
CA TYR A 81 3.43 16.64 26.47
C TYR A 81 2.68 17.13 25.26
N THR A 82 3.43 17.50 24.19
CA THR A 82 2.83 17.83 22.89
C THR A 82 2.31 16.58 22.20
N GLN A 83 3.06 15.49 22.28
CA GLN A 83 2.72 14.21 21.67
C GLN A 83 3.31 13.07 22.51
N ILE A 84 2.57 11.98 22.61
CA ILE A 84 3.04 10.72 23.17
C ILE A 84 2.90 9.65 22.10
N THR A 85 4.01 9.36 21.39
CA THR A 85 4.05 8.25 20.45
C THR A 85 4.14 6.94 21.23
N TYR A 86 3.04 6.20 21.27
CA TYR A 86 2.96 4.93 21.98
C TYR A 86 3.23 3.78 21.03
N ALA A 87 4.35 3.08 21.26
CA ALA A 87 4.83 1.99 20.42
C ALA A 87 4.58 0.64 21.10
N GLY A 88 4.10 -0.33 20.34
CA GLY A 88 3.78 -1.66 20.85
C GLY A 88 3.52 -2.66 19.72
N THR A 89 3.00 -3.81 20.07
CA THR A 89 2.77 -4.95 19.17
C THR A 89 1.29 -5.19 18.90
N TYR A 90 0.61 -4.21 18.32
CA TYR A 90 -0.82 -4.26 18.00
C TYR A 90 -1.13 -4.09 16.52
N GLY A 91 -0.11 -4.05 15.67
CA GLY A 91 -0.27 -4.03 14.22
C GLY A 91 -0.72 -5.38 13.67
N ARG A 92 -1.40 -5.33 12.54
CA ARG A 92 -1.85 -6.52 11.80
C ARG A 92 -1.78 -6.31 10.30
N SER A 93 -1.58 -7.41 9.58
CA SER A 93 -1.61 -7.44 8.12
C SER A 93 -2.26 -8.72 7.60
N ASN A 94 -2.77 -8.64 6.38
CA ASN A 94 -3.36 -9.78 5.68
C ASN A 94 -3.01 -9.69 4.19
N TYR A 95 -2.53 -10.79 3.61
CA TYR A 95 -2.17 -10.87 2.21
C TYR A 95 -2.69 -12.16 1.60
N HIS A 96 -3.31 -12.05 0.42
CA HIS A 96 -3.72 -13.17 -0.40
C HIS A 96 -3.38 -12.90 -1.86
N ALA A 97 -2.89 -13.91 -2.56
CA ALA A 97 -2.60 -13.82 -3.99
C ALA A 97 -2.86 -15.13 -4.71
N LEU A 98 -3.35 -15.02 -5.93
CA LEU A 98 -3.31 -16.05 -6.95
C LEU A 98 -2.29 -15.65 -8.00
N VAL A 99 -1.30 -16.50 -8.20
CA VAL A 99 -0.25 -16.30 -9.21
C VAL A 99 -0.37 -17.39 -10.25
N LEU A 100 -0.57 -16.99 -11.50
CA LEU A 100 -0.60 -17.87 -12.65
C LEU A 100 0.67 -17.62 -13.45
N SER A 101 1.36 -18.68 -13.87
CA SER A 101 2.51 -18.54 -14.76
C SER A 101 2.52 -19.61 -15.85
N VAL A 102 3.02 -19.20 -17.00
CA VAL A 102 3.27 -20.07 -18.15
C VAL A 102 4.73 -19.90 -18.54
N GLU A 103 5.44 -21.00 -18.55
CA GLU A 103 6.83 -21.08 -18.95
C GLU A 103 6.95 -22.01 -20.17
N ARG A 104 7.63 -21.55 -21.21
CA ARG A 104 8.09 -22.40 -22.29
C ARG A 104 9.61 -22.48 -22.25
N ARG A 105 10.12 -23.68 -22.02
CA ARG A 105 11.57 -23.94 -22.10
C ARG A 105 12.02 -23.85 -23.55
N PHE A 106 13.29 -23.57 -23.72
CA PHE A 106 13.85 -23.39 -25.06
C PHE A 106 13.45 -24.56 -26.01
N SER A 107 12.64 -24.23 -27.00
CA SER A 107 12.18 -25.14 -28.02
C SER A 107 11.92 -24.35 -29.30
N SER A 108 12.45 -24.86 -30.45
CA SER A 108 12.30 -24.21 -31.75
C SER A 108 12.73 -22.74 -31.75
N GLY A 109 13.79 -22.39 -31.01
CA GLY A 109 14.32 -21.04 -30.95
C GLY A 109 13.60 -20.08 -30.00
N LEU A 110 12.53 -20.50 -29.29
CA LEU A 110 11.76 -19.66 -28.41
C LEU A 110 11.84 -20.12 -26.95
N THR A 111 12.16 -19.19 -26.06
CA THR A 111 11.92 -19.26 -24.61
C THR A 111 10.92 -18.17 -24.22
N PHE A 112 9.96 -18.49 -23.39
CA PHE A 112 8.95 -17.55 -22.93
C PHE A 112 8.59 -17.81 -21.47
N LEU A 113 8.45 -16.75 -20.70
CA LEU A 113 7.91 -16.76 -19.34
C LEU A 113 6.86 -15.66 -19.21
N GLY A 114 5.63 -16.05 -18.93
CA GLY A 114 4.53 -15.14 -18.64
C GLY A 114 4.00 -15.37 -17.23
N GLY A 115 3.64 -14.30 -16.55
CA GLY A 115 3.05 -14.36 -15.21
C GLY A 115 1.93 -13.35 -15.05
N TYR A 116 0.90 -13.76 -14.34
CA TYR A 116 -0.18 -12.89 -13.89
C TYR A 116 -0.39 -13.10 -12.41
N SER A 117 -0.46 -12.03 -11.64
CA SER A 117 -0.87 -12.08 -10.25
C SER A 117 -2.11 -11.23 -10.00
N TRP A 118 -3.04 -11.81 -9.27
CA TRP A 118 -4.18 -11.15 -8.66
C TRP A 118 -4.02 -11.24 -7.16
N GLN A 119 -3.92 -10.07 -6.48
CA GLN A 119 -3.57 -10.03 -5.07
C GLN A 119 -4.35 -8.97 -4.31
N LYS A 120 -4.42 -9.15 -3.00
CA LYS A 120 -4.92 -8.15 -2.05
C LYS A 120 -4.03 -8.13 -0.82
N SER A 121 -3.56 -6.94 -0.48
CA SER A 121 -2.77 -6.68 0.72
C SER A 121 -3.48 -5.65 1.58
N LEU A 122 -3.70 -5.98 2.84
CA LEU A 122 -4.33 -5.12 3.84
C LEU A 122 -3.41 -5.00 5.04
N ASP A 123 -3.31 -3.82 5.63
CA ASP A 123 -2.60 -3.59 6.89
C ASP A 123 -3.18 -2.39 7.65
N ILE A 124 -2.72 -2.16 8.87
CA ILE A 124 -3.00 -0.94 9.63
C ILE A 124 -1.98 0.15 9.25
N LEU A 125 -0.73 -0.25 9.02
CA LEU A 125 0.38 0.64 8.70
C LEU A 125 1.34 -0.06 7.75
N SER A 126 1.61 0.55 6.60
CA SER A 126 2.50 -0.02 5.59
C SER A 126 3.96 0.42 5.74
N ASN A 127 4.21 1.47 6.49
CA ASN A 127 5.55 2.01 6.73
C ASN A 127 6.07 1.57 8.11
N THR A 128 7.30 1.94 8.43
CA THR A 128 7.81 1.75 9.79
C THR A 128 7.06 2.65 10.78
N ALA A 129 6.90 2.19 12.00
CA ALA A 129 6.12 2.86 13.04
C ALA A 129 6.57 4.31 13.34
N PHE A 130 7.80 4.68 12.99
CA PHE A 130 8.39 5.99 13.25
C PHE A 130 8.54 6.88 12.01
N GLU A 131 8.29 6.38 10.81
CA GLU A 131 8.35 7.16 9.58
C GLU A 131 7.07 7.99 9.36
N GLY A 132 6.60 8.66 10.38
CA GLY A 132 5.58 9.72 10.34
C GLY A 132 4.33 9.44 9.52
N ASN A 133 3.17 9.72 10.10
CA ASN A 133 1.93 10.01 9.36
C ASN A 133 1.20 8.84 8.68
N GLY A 134 1.39 7.61 9.16
CA GLY A 134 0.58 6.49 8.67
C GLY A 134 -0.82 6.41 9.30
N ASN A 135 -0.99 6.96 10.50
CA ASN A 135 -2.22 6.84 11.28
C ASN A 135 -3.06 8.12 11.18
N ALA A 136 -4.32 7.98 10.79
CA ALA A 136 -5.28 9.07 10.84
C ALA A 136 -6.03 9.10 12.18
N TYR A 137 -5.93 8.03 12.98
CA TYR A 137 -6.64 7.87 14.25
C TYR A 137 -5.69 7.71 15.44
N PRO A 138 -6.08 8.17 16.64
CA PRO A 138 -5.32 8.00 17.87
C PRO A 138 -5.30 6.55 18.33
N PHE A 139 -4.39 6.24 19.25
CA PHE A 139 -4.39 4.96 19.97
C PHE A 139 -5.78 4.66 20.55
N GLY A 140 -6.24 3.43 20.41
CA GLY A 140 -7.61 3.03 20.77
C GLY A 140 -8.62 3.12 19.61
N GLN A 141 -8.28 3.78 18.50
CA GLN A 141 -9.07 3.82 17.28
C GLN A 141 -8.29 3.35 16.03
N ILE A 142 -7.08 2.82 16.21
CA ILE A 142 -6.18 2.40 15.13
C ILE A 142 -6.78 1.34 14.19
N ASP A 143 -7.76 0.57 14.65
CA ASP A 143 -8.47 -0.38 13.80
C ASP A 143 -9.20 0.26 12.63
N LYS A 144 -9.53 1.54 12.74
CA LYS A 144 -10.12 2.33 11.64
C LYS A 144 -9.10 2.64 10.53
N ASP A 145 -7.80 2.48 10.82
CA ASP A 145 -6.72 2.57 9.84
C ASP A 145 -6.48 1.27 9.06
N TYR A 146 -7.24 0.20 9.36
CA TYR A 146 -7.14 -1.05 8.62
C TYR A 146 -7.74 -0.91 7.22
N GLY A 147 -6.92 -1.01 6.21
CA GLY A 147 -7.31 -0.83 4.81
C GLY A 147 -6.28 -1.38 3.83
N PRO A 148 -6.43 -1.11 2.53
CA PRO A 148 -5.45 -1.51 1.54
C PRO A 148 -4.05 -1.01 1.88
N SER A 149 -3.06 -1.91 1.79
CA SER A 149 -1.66 -1.57 1.98
C SER A 149 -1.17 -0.62 0.87
N ASN A 150 -0.22 0.26 1.17
CA ASN A 150 0.45 1.08 0.15
C ASN A 150 1.15 0.23 -0.92
N PHE A 151 1.40 -1.05 -0.63
CA PHE A 151 2.01 -2.04 -1.53
C PHE A 151 0.97 -2.83 -2.34
N ASP A 152 -0.33 -2.64 -2.10
CA ASP A 152 -1.37 -3.35 -2.85
C ASP A 152 -1.29 -3.00 -4.35
N ARG A 153 -1.15 -4.03 -5.16
CA ARG A 153 -1.18 -3.97 -6.63
C ARG A 153 -2.09 -5.06 -7.11
N ARG A 154 -3.38 -4.73 -7.21
CA ARG A 154 -4.45 -5.69 -7.45
C ARG A 154 -4.14 -6.65 -8.60
N HIS A 155 -3.60 -6.14 -9.69
CA HIS A 155 -3.27 -6.91 -10.89
C HIS A 155 -1.86 -6.59 -11.35
N ARG A 156 -1.10 -7.62 -11.66
CA ARG A 156 0.22 -7.49 -12.27
C ARG A 156 0.41 -8.56 -13.33
N VAL A 157 0.82 -8.13 -14.52
CA VAL A 157 1.23 -8.99 -15.63
C VAL A 157 2.71 -8.78 -15.86
N THR A 158 3.45 -9.87 -16.02
CA THR A 158 4.85 -9.84 -16.44
C THR A 158 5.03 -10.81 -17.59
N ALA A 159 5.83 -10.44 -18.57
CA ALA A 159 6.22 -11.33 -19.65
C ALA A 159 7.68 -11.10 -20.02
N SER A 160 8.39 -12.17 -20.31
CA SER A 160 9.72 -12.11 -20.89
C SER A 160 9.84 -13.17 -21.98
N PHE A 161 10.53 -12.85 -23.04
CA PHE A 161 10.78 -13.80 -24.11
C PHE A 161 12.17 -13.61 -24.71
N ASN A 162 12.65 -14.68 -25.26
CA ASN A 162 13.85 -14.71 -26.07
C ASN A 162 13.57 -15.57 -27.30
N TYR A 163 13.74 -15.01 -28.50
CA TYR A 163 13.45 -15.65 -29.74
C TYR A 163 14.64 -15.57 -30.71
N MET A 164 15.20 -16.72 -31.04
CA MET A 164 16.19 -16.84 -32.10
C MET A 164 15.47 -16.98 -33.43
N LEU A 165 15.70 -16.05 -34.34
CA LEU A 165 15.11 -16.12 -35.68
C LEU A 165 15.65 -17.34 -36.43
N PRO A 166 14.76 -18.21 -36.97
CA PRO A 166 15.18 -19.49 -37.58
C PRO A 166 15.80 -19.32 -38.98
N TYR A 167 16.11 -18.10 -39.39
CA TYR A 167 16.66 -17.82 -40.69
C TYR A 167 18.12 -18.28 -40.78
N LYS A 168 18.37 -19.29 -41.63
CA LYS A 168 19.68 -19.86 -41.94
C LYS A 168 20.04 -19.56 -43.40
N GLY A 169 19.97 -18.32 -43.85
CA GLY A 169 20.32 -17.91 -45.18
C GLY A 169 21.78 -18.25 -45.54
N ARG A 170 22.03 -18.53 -46.82
CA ARG A 170 23.38 -18.72 -47.35
C ARG A 170 23.82 -17.49 -48.14
N GLY A 171 25.14 -17.27 -48.26
CA GLY A 171 25.72 -16.13 -48.98
C GLY A 171 25.65 -14.81 -48.19
N PRO A 172 25.92 -13.67 -48.84
CA PRO A 172 26.01 -12.36 -48.18
C PRO A 172 24.74 -11.96 -47.39
N LEU A 173 23.55 -12.32 -47.90
CA LEU A 173 22.27 -12.09 -47.19
C LEU A 173 22.16 -12.96 -45.93
N GLY A 174 22.75 -14.14 -45.91
CA GLY A 174 22.78 -14.99 -44.73
C GLY A 174 23.68 -14.43 -43.62
N LEU A 175 24.75 -13.74 -43.98
CA LEU A 175 25.64 -13.06 -43.01
C LEU A 175 24.96 -11.85 -42.35
N ILE A 176 24.07 -11.16 -43.06
CA ILE A 176 23.38 -9.97 -42.56
C ILE A 176 22.08 -10.35 -41.82
N ALA A 177 21.30 -11.30 -42.35
CA ALA A 177 19.97 -11.63 -41.84
C ALA A 177 19.94 -12.90 -40.96
N GLY A 178 21.05 -13.67 -40.89
CA GLY A 178 21.17 -14.86 -40.06
C GLY A 178 21.65 -14.57 -38.64
N GLY A 179 21.29 -15.47 -37.71
CA GLY A 179 21.80 -15.42 -36.34
C GLY A 179 21.18 -14.32 -35.44
N TRP A 180 20.14 -13.66 -35.89
CA TRP A 180 19.46 -12.66 -35.10
C TRP A 180 18.66 -13.28 -33.96
N GLN A 181 18.71 -12.62 -32.82
CA GLN A 181 17.93 -12.92 -31.62
C GLN A 181 17.20 -11.65 -31.18
N THR A 182 15.93 -11.81 -30.86
CA THR A 182 15.14 -10.74 -30.24
C THR A 182 14.71 -11.18 -28.85
N ASN A 183 14.73 -10.25 -27.91
CA ASN A 183 14.27 -10.47 -26.56
C ASN A 183 13.47 -9.27 -26.09
N GLY A 184 12.62 -9.49 -25.09
CA GLY A 184 11.81 -8.43 -24.51
C GLY A 184 11.38 -8.79 -23.11
N ILE A 185 11.17 -7.74 -22.31
CA ILE A 185 10.58 -7.80 -20.97
C ILE A 185 9.46 -6.79 -20.92
N MET A 186 8.31 -7.22 -20.41
CA MET A 186 7.14 -6.37 -20.21
C MET A 186 6.65 -6.54 -18.77
N ALA A 187 6.30 -5.43 -18.13
CA ALA A 187 5.61 -5.42 -16.85
C ALA A 187 4.47 -4.40 -16.88
N LEU A 188 3.25 -4.86 -16.59
CA LEU A 188 2.06 -4.04 -16.45
C LEU A 188 1.48 -4.29 -15.07
N GLN A 189 1.04 -3.24 -14.37
CA GLN A 189 0.43 -3.38 -13.06
C GLN A 189 -0.62 -2.32 -12.79
N SER A 190 -1.56 -2.64 -11.89
CA SER A 190 -2.50 -1.66 -11.35
C SER A 190 -1.76 -0.54 -10.63
N GLY A 191 -2.38 0.64 -10.57
CA GLY A 191 -1.90 1.74 -9.74
C GLY A 191 -1.79 1.37 -8.26
N ALA A 192 -1.02 2.16 -7.52
CA ALA A 192 -1.00 2.12 -6.07
C ALA A 192 -2.34 2.64 -5.52
N PRO A 193 -2.79 2.16 -4.37
CA PRO A 193 -3.83 2.85 -3.63
C PRO A 193 -3.45 4.29 -3.32
N LEU A 194 -4.43 5.16 -3.28
CA LEU A 194 -4.24 6.59 -3.04
C LEU A 194 -4.94 6.98 -1.75
N ASN A 195 -4.17 7.41 -0.77
CA ASN A 195 -4.73 7.95 0.47
C ASN A 195 -5.08 9.43 0.29
N ILE A 196 -6.34 9.80 0.56
CA ILE A 196 -6.82 11.18 0.46
C ILE A 196 -7.01 11.73 1.86
N THR A 197 -6.26 12.77 2.19
CA THR A 197 -6.33 13.48 3.46
C THR A 197 -6.71 14.93 3.24
N ASN A 198 -7.22 15.57 4.28
CA ASN A 198 -7.62 16.98 4.24
C ASN A 198 -6.43 17.94 4.28
N GLY A 199 -5.26 17.48 4.72
CA GLY A 199 -4.07 18.32 4.86
C GLY A 199 -4.07 19.26 6.06
N VAL A 200 -5.17 19.28 6.82
CA VAL A 200 -5.34 20.07 8.06
C VAL A 200 -5.96 19.20 9.15
N ASP A 201 -5.74 19.57 10.40
CA ASP A 201 -6.30 18.91 11.59
C ASP A 201 -7.73 19.40 11.86
N ILE A 202 -8.70 18.82 11.15
CA ILE A 202 -10.14 19.14 11.34
C ILE A 202 -10.68 18.52 12.61
N SER A 203 -10.20 17.33 12.96
CA SER A 203 -10.56 16.66 14.21
C SER A 203 -10.11 17.44 15.46
N ARG A 204 -9.20 18.39 15.29
CA ARG A 204 -8.57 19.14 16.38
C ARG A 204 -7.86 18.24 17.40
N SER A 205 -7.45 17.07 16.93
CA SER A 205 -6.78 16.04 17.75
C SER A 205 -5.27 16.26 17.92
N GLY A 206 -4.67 17.06 17.04
CA GLY A 206 -3.23 17.27 16.97
C GLY A 206 -2.48 16.16 16.22
N ILE A 207 -3.19 15.24 15.53
CA ILE A 207 -2.59 14.20 14.68
C ILE A 207 -2.27 14.75 13.28
N GLY A 208 -3.18 15.57 12.71
CA GLY A 208 -2.93 16.33 11.48
C GLY A 208 -3.00 15.54 10.18
N GLN A 209 -3.55 14.32 10.21
CA GLN A 209 -3.70 13.43 9.05
C GLN A 209 -5.16 13.04 8.80
N ASP A 210 -6.07 13.95 9.12
CA ASP A 210 -7.50 13.69 8.99
C ASP A 210 -7.87 13.34 7.55
N ARG A 211 -8.71 12.33 7.42
CA ARG A 211 -9.29 11.93 6.15
C ARG A 211 -10.49 12.83 5.83
N VAL A 212 -10.88 12.82 4.57
CA VAL A 212 -12.08 13.52 4.11
C VAL A 212 -13.32 12.64 4.30
N ASP A 213 -14.51 13.25 4.25
CA ASP A 213 -15.76 12.52 4.12
C ASP A 213 -15.97 12.10 2.65
N ILE A 214 -16.47 10.90 2.47
CA ILE A 214 -16.97 10.44 1.16
C ILE A 214 -18.49 10.74 1.11
N ILE A 215 -18.88 11.58 0.15
CA ILE A 215 -20.25 12.05 -0.01
C ILE A 215 -20.88 11.66 -1.37
N GLY A 216 -20.13 10.99 -2.23
CA GLY A 216 -20.59 10.58 -3.55
C GLY A 216 -19.72 9.50 -4.17
N ASP A 217 -19.98 9.20 -5.45
CA ASP A 217 -19.17 8.25 -6.21
C ASP A 217 -17.87 8.91 -6.69
N PRO A 218 -16.69 8.41 -6.25
CA PRO A 218 -15.39 8.90 -6.70
C PRO A 218 -15.06 8.51 -8.13
N SER A 219 -15.79 7.58 -8.73
CA SER A 219 -15.52 7.09 -10.08
C SER A 219 -15.89 8.13 -11.12
N LEU A 220 -15.16 8.13 -12.21
CA LEU A 220 -15.50 8.91 -13.40
C LEU A 220 -15.63 7.97 -14.61
N PRO A 221 -16.49 8.29 -15.59
CA PRO A 221 -16.67 7.46 -16.79
C PRO A 221 -15.34 7.12 -17.46
N SER A 222 -15.16 5.86 -17.83
CA SER A 222 -13.91 5.36 -18.41
C SER A 222 -13.73 5.71 -19.88
N ASP A 223 -14.80 6.09 -20.56
CA ASP A 223 -14.87 6.47 -21.99
C ASP A 223 -14.46 7.91 -22.29
N ARG A 224 -14.05 8.67 -21.26
CA ARG A 224 -13.57 10.04 -21.43
C ARG A 224 -12.28 10.10 -22.26
N PRO A 225 -12.07 11.18 -23.03
CA PRO A 225 -10.85 11.42 -23.79
C PRO A 225 -9.59 11.26 -22.91
N ARG A 226 -8.51 10.73 -23.48
CA ARG A 226 -7.26 10.48 -22.74
C ARG A 226 -6.73 11.74 -22.04
N GLY A 227 -6.80 12.90 -22.66
CA GLY A 227 -6.35 14.16 -22.08
C GLY A 227 -7.10 14.51 -20.80
N GLU A 228 -8.41 14.36 -20.80
CA GLU A 228 -9.23 14.59 -19.59
C GLU A 228 -8.93 13.58 -18.48
N ARG A 229 -8.70 12.30 -18.83
CA ARG A 229 -8.35 11.27 -17.85
C ARG A 229 -7.01 11.55 -17.18
N ILE A 230 -6.04 12.10 -17.91
CA ILE A 230 -4.75 12.47 -17.35
C ILE A 230 -4.87 13.62 -16.34
N LEU A 231 -5.71 14.61 -16.64
CA LEU A 231 -5.90 15.79 -15.79
C LEU A 231 -6.84 15.52 -14.61
N ARG A 232 -7.76 14.57 -14.74
CA ARG A 232 -8.77 14.28 -13.72
C ARG A 232 -8.99 12.78 -13.59
N TRP A 233 -8.33 12.16 -12.63
CA TRP A 233 -8.38 10.71 -12.42
C TRP A 233 -9.67 10.24 -11.74
N PHE A 234 -10.17 11.02 -10.81
CA PHE A 234 -11.35 10.71 -10.00
C PHE A 234 -12.20 11.95 -9.78
N ASN A 235 -13.40 11.75 -9.28
CA ASN A 235 -14.34 12.83 -8.98
C ASN A 235 -14.00 13.46 -7.63
N THR A 236 -13.36 14.62 -7.64
CA THR A 236 -13.02 15.36 -6.41
C THR A 236 -14.25 15.89 -5.67
N GLN A 237 -15.39 16.04 -6.34
CA GLN A 237 -16.64 16.48 -5.71
C GLN A 237 -17.32 15.37 -4.88
N ALA A 238 -16.81 14.12 -4.98
CA ALA A 238 -17.26 13.02 -4.14
C ALA A 238 -16.73 13.10 -2.70
N TYR A 239 -15.89 14.08 -2.42
CA TYR A 239 -15.26 14.26 -1.12
C TYR A 239 -15.60 15.61 -0.52
N ALA A 240 -15.78 15.64 0.79
CA ALA A 240 -16.03 16.85 1.55
C ALA A 240 -15.13 16.92 2.79
N GLU A 241 -14.93 18.12 3.28
CA GLU A 241 -14.31 18.34 4.57
C GLU A 241 -15.25 17.86 5.69
N PRO A 242 -14.77 17.02 6.63
CA PRO A 242 -15.59 16.58 7.75
C PRO A 242 -15.94 17.74 8.70
N ALA A 243 -16.98 17.56 9.50
CA ALA A 243 -17.35 18.55 10.50
C ALA A 243 -16.19 18.74 11.51
N PRO A 244 -15.95 19.97 12.01
CA PRO A 244 -14.93 20.22 13.02
C PRO A 244 -15.07 19.28 14.23
N GLY A 245 -13.96 18.70 14.66
CA GLY A 245 -13.92 17.75 15.77
C GLY A 245 -14.26 16.32 15.40
N THR A 246 -14.47 16.03 14.12
CA THR A 246 -14.70 14.66 13.63
C THR A 246 -13.58 14.20 12.72
N PHE A 247 -13.35 12.91 12.71
CA PHE A 247 -12.49 12.23 11.70
C PHE A 247 -13.34 11.91 10.47
N GLY A 248 -12.78 12.05 9.29
CA GLY A 248 -13.49 11.76 8.04
C GLY A 248 -13.89 10.28 7.90
N THR A 249 -14.88 10.03 7.06
CA THR A 249 -15.47 8.70 6.83
C THR A 249 -14.74 7.88 5.78
N LEU A 250 -13.85 8.51 4.99
CA LEU A 250 -13.07 7.79 3.98
C LEU A 250 -12.17 6.74 4.63
N GLY A 251 -12.21 5.52 4.10
CA GLY A 251 -11.29 4.47 4.50
C GLY A 251 -9.83 4.80 4.13
N ARG A 252 -8.89 4.04 4.67
CA ARG A 252 -7.50 4.10 4.24
C ARG A 252 -7.37 3.52 2.83
N ASN A 253 -6.74 4.27 1.92
CA ASN A 253 -6.39 3.90 0.54
C ASN A 253 -7.62 3.44 -0.29
#